data_6f2e9bd2509faa8c6d5e400c4b748818
#
_entry.id   6f2e9bd2509faa8c6d5e400c4b748818
#
_cell.length_a   1.000
_cell.length_b   1.000
_cell.length_c   1.000
_cell.angle_alpha   90.00
_cell.angle_beta   90.00
_cell.angle_gamma   90.00
#
_symmetry.space_group_name_H-M   'P 1'
#
loop_
_entity.id
_entity.type
_entity.pdbx_description
1 polymer ?
#
loop_
_entity_poly.entity_id
_entity_poly.type
_entity_poly.pdbx_seq_one_letter_code
_entity_poly.pdbx_strand_id
1 'polypeptide(L)'
;MPEEADRRALVWMNALSVSRPDYRIVHEEQLLAKRHAETSDFVSVVVEPRWPGGSSMEVYGRQDLSIHSLSDGFVESPYLRSWRVTDALQALRDKPNHAKIKAQTTALAKKLGGIEELRATIVVGFANPLTEEDVERISSRVPDVALLSPPRSDSRLPISWDYSGYCNARGFDDCNPDIRTSLTSGFRKWVSLLDSDDANALQSFDLNLSELRNSARQGLWYGAVYNAHIELVAELAADPRVSVILVGQVALGQ
;
A
#
# COMPACT_ATOMS: atom_id res chain seq x y z
N MET A 1 1.00 21.09 18.11
CA MET A 1 0.93 20.67 16.69
C MET A 1 2.32 20.23 16.29
N PRO A 2 2.52 19.25 15.43
CA PRO A 2 3.83 18.95 14.92
C PRO A 2 4.42 20.21 14.25
N GLU A 3 5.74 20.39 14.33
CA GLU A 3 6.42 21.42 13.60
C GLU A 3 6.11 21.28 12.10
N GLU A 4 6.17 22.38 11.34
CA GLU A 4 5.75 22.39 9.93
C GLU A 4 6.53 21.38 9.07
N ALA A 5 7.81 21.16 9.38
CA ALA A 5 8.63 20.13 8.73
C ALA A 5 8.12 18.71 9.00
N ASP A 6 7.74 18.42 10.25
CA ASP A 6 7.15 17.13 10.64
C ASP A 6 5.81 16.90 9.92
N ARG A 7 5.01 17.97 9.75
CA ARG A 7 3.74 17.90 9.03
C ARG A 7 3.96 17.62 7.54
N ARG A 8 4.91 18.29 6.90
CA ARG A 8 5.27 18.03 5.49
C ARG A 8 5.73 16.58 5.29
N ALA A 9 6.62 16.09 6.13
CA ALA A 9 7.07 14.70 6.06
C ALA A 9 5.88 13.73 6.20
N LEU A 10 4.98 13.97 7.15
CA LEU A 10 3.77 13.18 7.35
C LEU A 10 2.86 13.18 6.11
N VAL A 11 2.66 14.32 5.47
CA VAL A 11 1.81 14.43 4.28
C VAL A 11 2.47 13.74 3.08
N TRP A 12 3.72 14.06 2.76
CA TRP A 12 4.37 13.60 1.53
C TRP A 12 4.75 12.12 1.56
N MET A 13 5.27 11.62 2.67
CA MET A 13 5.61 10.20 2.79
C MET A 13 4.36 9.31 2.73
N ASN A 14 3.28 9.72 3.42
CA ASN A 14 2.03 8.98 3.33
C ASN A 14 1.38 9.11 1.96
N ALA A 15 1.45 10.28 1.29
CA ALA A 15 0.98 10.42 -0.09
C ALA A 15 1.70 9.47 -1.03
N LEU A 16 3.03 9.32 -0.89
CA LEU A 16 3.81 8.35 -1.65
C LEU A 16 3.33 6.91 -1.37
N SER A 17 3.19 6.51 -0.11
CA SER A 17 2.71 5.17 0.27
C SER A 17 1.29 4.88 -0.25
N VAL A 18 0.39 5.86 -0.14
CA VAL A 18 -1.01 5.75 -0.59
C VAL A 18 -1.13 5.59 -2.10
N SER A 19 -0.27 6.27 -2.86
CA SER A 19 -0.26 6.22 -4.33
C SER A 19 0.51 5.01 -4.89
N ARG A 20 1.39 4.40 -4.09
CA ARG A 20 2.30 3.32 -4.51
C ARG A 20 2.19 2.07 -3.63
N PRO A 21 1.02 1.35 -3.69
CA PRO A 21 0.81 0.12 -2.94
C PRO A 21 1.78 -1.02 -3.28
N ASP A 22 2.52 -0.90 -4.36
CA ASP A 22 3.58 -1.82 -4.80
C ASP A 22 4.90 -1.62 -4.06
N TYR A 23 5.01 -0.55 -3.26
CA TYR A 23 6.16 -0.25 -2.39
C TYR A 23 5.75 -0.17 -0.93
N ARG A 24 6.71 -0.31 -0.04
CA ARG A 24 6.56 0.02 1.38
C ARG A 24 7.66 1.00 1.81
N ILE A 25 7.35 1.83 2.79
CA ILE A 25 8.34 2.70 3.43
C ILE A 25 9.11 1.90 4.48
N VAL A 26 10.43 2.09 4.52
CA VAL A 26 11.32 1.41 5.49
C VAL A 26 11.50 2.29 6.71
N HIS A 27 10.95 1.82 7.85
CA HIS A 27 10.86 2.62 9.09
C HIS A 27 12.19 2.90 9.79
N GLU A 28 13.13 1.97 9.76
CA GLU A 28 14.39 2.08 10.53
C GLU A 28 15.23 3.30 10.13
N GLU A 29 15.12 3.74 8.88
CA GLU A 29 15.85 4.90 8.36
C GLU A 29 15.07 6.22 8.46
N GLN A 30 13.78 6.18 8.77
CA GLN A 30 12.98 7.39 8.98
C GLN A 30 13.51 8.22 10.17
N LEU A 31 14.12 7.58 11.14
CA LEU A 31 14.79 8.28 12.25
C LEU A 31 16.01 9.09 11.79
N LEU A 32 16.67 8.65 10.72
CA LEU A 32 17.79 9.37 10.12
C LEU A 32 17.28 10.50 9.19
N ALA A 33 16.22 10.25 8.43
CA ALA A 33 15.55 11.25 7.60
C ALA A 33 15.05 12.45 8.42
N LYS A 34 14.60 12.22 9.66
CA LYS A 34 14.16 13.26 10.59
C LYS A 34 15.23 14.33 10.87
N ARG A 35 16.52 13.93 10.93
CA ARG A 35 17.63 14.88 11.13
C ARG A 35 17.91 15.75 9.91
N HIS A 36 17.55 15.31 8.71
CA HIS A 36 17.74 16.08 7.47
C HIS A 36 16.52 16.92 7.08
N ALA A 37 15.31 16.60 7.56
CA ALA A 37 14.09 17.34 7.29
C ALA A 37 14.04 18.71 8.03
N GLU A 38 14.84 18.89 9.06
CA GLU A 38 14.79 20.10 9.90
C GLU A 38 15.36 21.36 9.22
N THR A 39 16.05 21.24 8.08
CA THR A 39 16.77 22.37 7.46
C THR A 39 16.55 22.53 5.95
N SER A 40 15.74 21.71 5.29
CA SER A 40 15.69 21.67 3.83
C SER A 40 14.28 21.58 3.25
N ASP A 41 14.13 22.10 2.02
CA ASP A 41 12.91 22.02 1.21
C ASP A 41 12.69 20.60 0.65
N PHE A 42 13.17 19.56 1.31
CA PHE A 42 13.01 18.18 0.90
C PHE A 42 12.74 17.23 2.06
N VAL A 43 12.14 16.09 1.75
CA VAL A 43 11.92 14.95 2.66
C VAL A 43 12.63 13.74 2.08
N SER A 44 13.54 13.14 2.86
CA SER A 44 14.17 11.87 2.49
C SER A 44 13.28 10.70 2.91
N VAL A 45 13.14 9.72 2.04
CA VAL A 45 12.37 8.50 2.30
C VAL A 45 13.07 7.29 1.70
N VAL A 46 13.13 6.21 2.46
CA VAL A 46 13.63 4.92 1.95
C VAL A 46 12.43 4.04 1.64
N VAL A 47 12.38 3.53 0.43
CA VAL A 47 11.32 2.63 -0.02
C VAL A 47 11.90 1.32 -0.54
N GLU A 48 11.13 0.27 -0.41
CA GLU A 48 11.44 -1.02 -1.02
C GLU A 48 10.21 -1.60 -1.71
N PRO A 49 10.38 -2.33 -2.82
CA PRO A 49 9.27 -3.05 -3.44
C PRO A 49 8.66 -4.06 -2.46
N ARG A 50 7.37 -4.29 -2.55
CA ARG A 50 6.73 -5.36 -1.77
C ARG A 50 7.17 -6.72 -2.26
N TRP A 51 8.03 -7.33 -1.48
CA TRP A 51 8.62 -8.64 -1.74
C TRP A 51 8.10 -9.67 -0.75
N PRO A 52 7.74 -10.91 -1.18
CA PRO A 52 7.16 -11.91 -0.28
C PRO A 52 8.15 -12.60 0.65
N GLY A 53 9.45 -12.46 0.43
CA GLY A 53 10.53 -13.14 1.17
C GLY A 53 11.04 -12.44 2.43
N GLY A 54 10.42 -11.32 2.86
CA GLY A 54 10.91 -10.56 4.03
C GLY A 54 12.12 -9.69 3.74
N SER A 55 12.76 -9.14 4.79
CA SER A 55 13.83 -8.13 4.71
C SER A 55 15.19 -8.60 4.16
N SER A 56 15.37 -9.88 3.93
CA SER A 56 16.68 -10.42 3.50
C SER A 56 17.05 -10.12 2.04
N MET A 57 16.15 -9.55 1.25
CA MET A 57 16.48 -9.02 -0.07
C MET A 57 16.87 -7.53 -0.05
N GLU A 58 17.54 -7.10 0.99
CA GLU A 58 18.03 -5.72 1.19
C GLU A 58 18.85 -5.15 0.02
N VAL A 59 19.25 -5.98 -0.94
CA VAL A 59 20.18 -5.57 -2.00
C VAL A 59 19.48 -5.24 -3.33
N TYR A 60 18.27 -5.74 -3.59
CA TYR A 60 17.64 -5.61 -4.92
C TYR A 60 16.32 -4.84 -4.90
N GLY A 61 16.39 -3.53 -4.90
CA GLY A 61 15.21 -2.69 -5.14
C GLY A 61 14.92 -1.65 -4.09
N ARG A 62 15.65 -1.63 -2.98
CA ARG A 62 15.63 -0.53 -2.02
C ARG A 62 16.13 0.73 -2.70
N GLN A 63 15.45 1.84 -2.49
CA GLN A 63 15.76 3.13 -3.07
C GLN A 63 15.70 4.21 -2.01
N ASP A 64 16.77 5.01 -1.95
CA ASP A 64 16.80 6.25 -1.20
C ASP A 64 16.26 7.35 -2.10
N LEU A 65 15.19 7.98 -1.68
CA LEU A 65 14.49 8.99 -2.44
C LEU A 65 14.47 10.31 -1.69
N SER A 66 14.45 11.40 -2.45
CA SER A 66 14.19 12.74 -1.92
C SER A 66 12.96 13.30 -2.61
N ILE A 67 12.03 13.81 -1.82
CA ILE A 67 10.84 14.52 -2.28
C ILE A 67 11.13 16.00 -2.06
N HIS A 68 11.29 16.76 -3.14
CA HIS A 68 11.63 18.18 -3.08
C HIS A 68 10.39 19.05 -3.24
N SER A 69 10.33 20.15 -2.48
CA SER A 69 9.35 21.20 -2.70
C SER A 69 9.63 21.91 -4.03
N LEU A 70 8.59 22.12 -4.79
CA LEU A 70 8.58 22.96 -5.99
C LEU A 70 7.84 24.27 -5.71
N SER A 71 7.80 25.16 -6.72
CA SER A 71 6.96 26.37 -6.65
C SER A 71 5.47 25.99 -6.50
N ASP A 72 4.70 26.89 -5.93
CA ASP A 72 3.24 26.79 -5.84
C ASP A 72 2.71 25.59 -5.03
N GLY A 73 3.52 25.03 -4.11
CA GLY A 73 3.12 23.93 -3.24
C GLY A 73 3.12 22.56 -3.90
N PHE A 74 3.56 22.44 -5.16
CA PHE A 74 3.84 21.14 -5.77
C PHE A 74 5.12 20.53 -5.20
N VAL A 75 5.29 19.22 -5.39
CA VAL A 75 6.51 18.50 -5.04
C VAL A 75 7.02 17.71 -6.23
N GLU A 76 8.32 17.47 -6.26
CA GLU A 76 8.91 16.53 -7.21
C GLU A 76 8.65 15.12 -6.73
N SER A 77 7.65 14.45 -7.34
CA SER A 77 7.35 13.05 -7.04
C SER A 77 8.46 12.15 -7.59
N PRO A 78 9.09 11.31 -6.75
CA PRO A 78 10.19 10.47 -7.18
C PRO A 78 9.72 9.39 -8.18
N TYR A 79 10.54 9.13 -9.18
CA TYR A 79 10.29 8.05 -10.11
C TYR A 79 10.52 6.70 -9.44
N LEU A 80 9.47 5.88 -9.39
CA LEU A 80 9.52 4.50 -8.92
C LEU A 80 9.29 3.53 -10.09
N ARG A 81 10.14 2.52 -10.20
CA ARG A 81 10.01 1.49 -11.24
C ARG A 81 8.72 0.69 -11.04
N SER A 82 8.16 0.20 -12.15
CA SER A 82 7.08 -0.78 -12.10
C SER A 82 7.63 -2.18 -11.81
N TRP A 83 6.89 -2.93 -11.00
CA TRP A 83 7.19 -4.31 -10.64
C TRP A 83 6.00 -5.21 -11.03
N ARG A 84 6.15 -6.52 -10.92
CA ARG A 84 5.03 -7.46 -11.17
C ARG A 84 3.82 -7.20 -10.27
N VAL A 85 4.04 -6.68 -9.07
CA VAL A 85 2.94 -6.23 -8.19
C VAL A 85 2.20 -5.05 -8.81
N THR A 86 2.91 -4.11 -9.44
CA THR A 86 2.30 -3.00 -10.20
C THR A 86 1.40 -3.53 -11.30
N ASP A 87 1.89 -4.49 -12.10
CA ASP A 87 1.11 -5.12 -13.17
C ASP A 87 -0.13 -5.83 -12.62
N ALA A 88 -0.01 -6.54 -11.50
CA ALA A 88 -1.13 -7.19 -10.82
C ALA A 88 -2.17 -6.17 -10.33
N LEU A 89 -1.75 -5.05 -9.73
CA LEU A 89 -2.65 -3.98 -9.31
C LEU A 89 -3.38 -3.34 -10.49
N GLN A 90 -2.68 -3.15 -11.61
CA GLN A 90 -3.28 -2.62 -12.84
C GLN A 90 -4.28 -3.60 -13.46
N ALA A 91 -4.00 -4.91 -13.39
CA ALA A 91 -4.89 -5.95 -13.93
C ALA A 91 -6.22 -6.08 -13.16
N LEU A 92 -6.36 -5.49 -11.96
CA LEU A 92 -7.65 -5.39 -11.27
C LEU A 92 -8.74 -4.66 -12.09
N ARG A 93 -8.36 -3.91 -13.12
CA ARG A 93 -9.29 -3.22 -14.04
C ARG A 93 -9.97 -4.17 -15.03
N ASP A 94 -9.34 -5.30 -15.33
CA ASP A 94 -9.81 -6.24 -16.37
C ASP A 94 -10.91 -7.19 -15.84
N LYS A 95 -11.99 -6.60 -15.33
CA LYS A 95 -13.10 -7.33 -14.71
C LYS A 95 -13.66 -8.48 -15.56
N PRO A 96 -13.81 -8.40 -16.91
CA PRO A 96 -14.32 -9.49 -17.72
C PRO A 96 -13.51 -10.79 -17.59
N ASN A 97 -12.21 -10.69 -17.30
CA ASN A 97 -11.29 -11.83 -17.18
C ASN A 97 -11.11 -12.34 -15.74
N HIS A 98 -11.69 -11.68 -14.73
CA HIS A 98 -11.45 -11.99 -13.31
C HIS A 98 -11.70 -13.48 -12.97
N ALA A 99 -12.83 -14.04 -13.38
CA ALA A 99 -13.16 -15.45 -13.09
C ALA A 99 -12.13 -16.42 -13.70
N LYS A 100 -11.71 -16.16 -14.93
CA LYS A 100 -10.69 -16.97 -15.62
C LYS A 100 -9.34 -16.86 -14.92
N ILE A 101 -8.92 -15.64 -14.58
CA ILE A 101 -7.65 -15.39 -13.88
C ILE A 101 -7.68 -16.07 -12.50
N LYS A 102 -8.76 -15.91 -11.72
CA LYS A 102 -8.93 -16.56 -10.42
C LYS A 102 -8.76 -18.08 -10.54
N ALA A 103 -9.43 -18.71 -11.51
CA ALA A 103 -9.33 -20.15 -11.73
C ALA A 103 -7.90 -20.60 -12.09
N GLN A 104 -7.23 -19.88 -12.99
CA GLN A 104 -5.85 -20.15 -13.40
C GLN A 104 -4.87 -20.01 -12.23
N THR A 105 -4.98 -18.93 -11.45
CA THR A 105 -4.12 -18.65 -10.29
C THR A 105 -4.33 -19.72 -9.21
N THR A 106 -5.58 -20.12 -8.95
CA THR A 106 -5.89 -21.20 -7.99
C THR A 106 -5.30 -22.54 -8.43
N ALA A 107 -5.41 -22.87 -9.71
CA ALA A 107 -4.83 -24.11 -10.24
C ALA A 107 -3.29 -24.12 -10.16
N LEU A 108 -2.65 -22.98 -10.41
CA LEU A 108 -1.21 -22.82 -10.25
C LEU A 108 -0.79 -22.96 -8.78
N ALA A 109 -1.45 -22.23 -7.89
CA ALA A 109 -1.16 -22.29 -6.46
C ALA A 109 -1.30 -23.72 -5.89
N LYS A 110 -2.31 -24.47 -6.33
CA LYS A 110 -2.48 -25.88 -5.95
C LYS A 110 -1.30 -26.77 -6.40
N LYS A 111 -0.71 -26.48 -7.56
CA LYS A 111 0.48 -27.21 -8.05
C LYS A 111 1.75 -26.87 -7.26
N LEU A 112 1.81 -25.63 -6.74
CA LEU A 112 2.97 -25.11 -6.02
C LEU A 112 2.85 -25.29 -4.49
N GLY A 113 1.66 -25.60 -3.97
CA GLY A 113 1.37 -25.72 -2.53
C GLY A 113 2.10 -26.84 -1.78
N GLY A 114 2.86 -27.70 -2.49
CA GLY A 114 3.77 -28.66 -1.86
C GLY A 114 5.16 -28.12 -1.53
N ILE A 115 5.42 -26.86 -1.83
CA ILE A 115 6.71 -26.19 -1.57
C ILE A 115 6.53 -25.37 -0.28
N GLU A 116 6.97 -25.92 0.86
CA GLU A 116 6.71 -25.36 2.21
C GLU A 116 7.13 -23.90 2.40
N GLU A 117 8.20 -23.47 1.72
CA GLU A 117 8.76 -22.12 1.90
C GLU A 117 8.31 -21.13 0.81
N LEU A 118 7.38 -21.53 -0.07
CA LEU A 118 6.99 -20.65 -1.18
C LEU A 118 6.04 -19.56 -0.71
N ARG A 119 6.53 -18.32 -0.75
CA ARG A 119 5.77 -17.13 -0.42
C ARG A 119 5.42 -16.35 -1.67
N ALA A 120 4.32 -15.62 -1.62
CA ALA A 120 3.85 -14.80 -2.72
C ALA A 120 3.32 -13.44 -2.24
N THR A 121 3.50 -12.41 -3.06
CA THR A 121 2.70 -11.19 -2.97
C THR A 121 1.42 -11.42 -3.78
N ILE A 122 0.30 -11.48 -3.08
CA ILE A 122 -1.02 -11.83 -3.61
C ILE A 122 -1.88 -10.57 -3.62
N VAL A 123 -2.36 -10.19 -4.79
CA VAL A 123 -3.29 -9.06 -4.98
C VAL A 123 -4.69 -9.63 -5.18
N VAL A 124 -5.63 -9.16 -4.37
CA VAL A 124 -7.03 -9.63 -4.37
C VAL A 124 -7.95 -8.49 -4.73
N GLY A 125 -8.89 -8.73 -5.64
CA GLY A 125 -10.01 -7.84 -5.92
C GLY A 125 -11.32 -8.43 -5.40
N PHE A 126 -12.17 -7.61 -4.78
CA PHE A 126 -13.48 -8.04 -4.29
C PHE A 126 -14.57 -7.84 -5.34
N ALA A 127 -15.60 -8.67 -5.31
CA ALA A 127 -16.76 -8.58 -6.20
C ALA A 127 -17.57 -7.29 -5.91
N ASN A 128 -17.72 -6.97 -4.64
CA ASN A 128 -18.28 -5.74 -4.13
C ASN A 128 -17.34 -5.18 -3.05
N PRO A 129 -17.34 -3.87 -2.80
CA PRO A 129 -16.57 -3.29 -1.70
C PRO A 129 -17.00 -3.88 -0.36
N LEU A 130 -16.03 -4.15 0.52
CA LEU A 130 -16.21 -4.78 1.83
C LEU A 130 -15.75 -3.86 2.96
N THR A 131 -16.27 -4.07 4.16
CA THR A 131 -15.69 -3.46 5.36
C THR A 131 -14.42 -4.20 5.77
N GLU A 132 -13.56 -3.56 6.57
CA GLU A 132 -12.34 -4.20 7.10
C GLU A 132 -12.69 -5.48 7.86
N GLU A 133 -13.72 -5.46 8.71
CA GLU A 133 -14.21 -6.62 9.47
C GLU A 133 -14.66 -7.77 8.56
N ASP A 134 -15.30 -7.47 7.41
CA ASP A 134 -15.69 -8.49 6.45
C ASP A 134 -14.49 -9.09 5.72
N VAL A 135 -13.44 -8.28 5.46
CA VAL A 135 -12.19 -8.77 4.87
C VAL A 135 -11.45 -9.69 5.84
N GLU A 136 -11.38 -9.36 7.12
CA GLU A 136 -10.75 -10.18 8.16
C GLU A 136 -11.43 -11.56 8.32
N ARG A 137 -12.70 -11.68 7.93
CA ARG A 137 -13.43 -12.97 7.93
C ARG A 137 -13.21 -13.82 6.68
N ILE A 138 -12.50 -13.31 5.66
CA ILE A 138 -12.24 -14.09 4.42
C ILE A 138 -11.12 -15.09 4.61
N SER A 139 -10.11 -14.73 5.41
CA SER A 139 -8.92 -15.56 5.59
C SER A 139 -8.37 -15.47 7.00
N SER A 140 -7.61 -16.47 7.39
CA SER A 140 -6.86 -16.50 8.66
C SER A 140 -5.72 -15.47 8.70
N ARG A 141 -5.31 -14.97 7.55
CA ARG A 141 -4.23 -13.97 7.41
C ARG A 141 -4.79 -12.57 7.25
N VAL A 142 -4.30 -11.63 8.06
CA VAL A 142 -4.60 -10.21 7.91
C VAL A 142 -3.85 -9.66 6.69
N PRO A 143 -4.50 -8.84 5.83
CA PRO A 143 -3.85 -8.18 4.71
C PRO A 143 -2.74 -7.23 5.15
N ASP A 144 -1.71 -7.09 4.33
CA ASP A 144 -0.65 -6.10 4.54
C ASP A 144 -1.05 -4.72 4.02
N VAL A 145 -1.93 -4.66 3.01
CA VAL A 145 -2.41 -3.41 2.39
C VAL A 145 -3.90 -3.47 2.13
N ALA A 146 -4.61 -2.42 2.49
CA ALA A 146 -5.98 -2.15 2.07
C ALA A 146 -6.00 -1.36 0.74
N LEU A 147 -6.80 -1.78 -0.23
CA LEU A 147 -7.09 -1.01 -1.43
C LEU A 147 -8.42 -0.28 -1.24
N LEU A 148 -8.35 1.03 -1.00
CA LEU A 148 -9.46 1.87 -0.51
C LEU A 148 -10.20 2.62 -1.63
N SER A 149 -9.84 2.38 -2.87
CA SER A 149 -10.57 2.87 -4.04
C SER A 149 -10.73 1.77 -5.07
N PRO A 150 -11.73 1.88 -5.98
CA PRO A 150 -11.76 1.04 -7.16
C PRO A 150 -10.48 1.26 -7.98
N PRO A 151 -10.15 0.32 -8.89
CA PRO A 151 -9.10 0.54 -9.87
C PRO A 151 -9.34 1.84 -10.63
N ARG A 152 -8.36 2.73 -10.62
CA ARG A 152 -8.47 4.08 -11.21
C ARG A 152 -8.20 4.05 -12.71
N SER A 153 -8.76 5.01 -13.47
CA SER A 153 -8.44 5.21 -14.89
C SER A 153 -6.98 5.68 -15.06
N ASP A 154 -6.46 5.59 -16.28
CA ASP A 154 -5.21 6.25 -16.70
C ASP A 154 -3.91 5.75 -16.04
N SER A 155 -3.71 4.47 -15.90
CA SER A 155 -2.51 3.87 -15.29
C SER A 155 -2.28 4.14 -13.79
N ARG A 156 -3.06 4.99 -13.16
CA ARG A 156 -2.95 5.24 -11.71
C ARG A 156 -3.33 3.99 -10.90
N LEU A 157 -2.57 3.73 -9.84
CA LEU A 157 -2.85 2.63 -8.93
C LEU A 157 -4.02 2.98 -7.99
N PRO A 158 -4.70 1.98 -7.39
CA PRO A 158 -5.73 2.22 -6.38
C PRO A 158 -5.17 3.04 -5.21
N ILE A 159 -6.00 3.88 -4.60
CA ILE A 159 -5.70 4.46 -3.28
C ILE A 159 -5.56 3.32 -2.29
N SER A 160 -4.48 3.32 -1.52
CA SER A 160 -4.15 2.24 -0.60
C SER A 160 -3.75 2.75 0.78
N TRP A 161 -3.71 1.86 1.76
CA TRP A 161 -3.13 2.11 3.06
C TRP A 161 -2.52 0.85 3.62
N ASP A 162 -1.39 0.99 4.29
CA ASP A 162 -0.69 -0.11 4.95
C ASP A 162 -0.17 0.30 6.35
N TYR A 163 0.41 -0.66 7.06
CA TYR A 163 1.00 -0.41 8.38
C TYR A 163 2.37 0.32 8.33
N SER A 164 2.91 0.55 7.13
CA SER A 164 4.17 1.28 6.93
C SER A 164 3.95 2.79 6.78
N GLY A 165 2.72 3.29 6.92
CA GLY A 165 2.42 4.71 6.91
C GLY A 165 3.31 5.47 7.90
N TYR A 166 3.81 6.64 7.49
CA TYR A 166 4.64 7.45 8.35
C TYR A 166 3.86 7.95 9.55
N CYS A 167 4.37 7.61 10.72
CA CYS A 167 3.80 7.97 11.98
C CYS A 167 4.84 8.77 12.78
N ASN A 168 4.60 10.06 12.96
CA ASN A 168 5.48 10.83 13.82
C ASN A 168 5.27 10.41 15.29
N ALA A 169 6.34 9.98 15.96
CA ALA A 169 6.33 9.49 17.34
C ALA A 169 5.77 10.48 18.39
N ARG A 170 5.59 11.76 18.06
CA ARG A 170 5.09 12.79 18.99
C ARG A 170 3.58 13.03 18.95
N GLY A 171 2.81 12.43 18.04
CA GLY A 171 1.38 12.73 17.93
C GLY A 171 0.50 11.56 17.49
N PHE A 172 1.09 10.43 17.20
CA PHE A 172 0.42 9.22 16.74
C PHE A 172 0.74 8.06 17.66
N ASP A 173 0.16 8.06 18.87
CA ASP A 173 0.25 6.92 19.81
C ASP A 173 -0.27 5.61 19.21
N ASP A 174 -1.09 5.70 18.14
CA ASP A 174 -1.68 4.56 17.44
C ASP A 174 -0.74 3.92 16.40
N CYS A 175 0.47 4.42 16.24
CA CYS A 175 1.46 3.88 15.31
C CYS A 175 2.48 2.94 15.97
N ASN A 176 2.15 2.44 17.15
CA ASN A 176 2.91 1.36 17.74
C ASN A 176 2.72 0.10 16.89
N PRO A 177 3.78 -0.46 16.27
CA PRO A 177 3.69 -1.69 15.48
C PRO A 177 3.17 -2.88 16.29
N ASP A 178 3.27 -2.82 17.62
CA ASP A 178 2.74 -3.84 18.53
C ASP A 178 1.22 -3.72 18.75
N ILE A 179 0.62 -2.56 18.44
CA ILE A 179 -0.82 -2.36 18.49
C ILE A 179 -1.35 -2.45 17.06
N ARG A 180 -2.00 -3.55 16.73
CA ARG A 180 -2.71 -3.69 15.45
C ARG A 180 -3.88 -2.71 15.39
N THR A 181 -3.59 -1.49 14.95
CA THR A 181 -4.63 -0.53 14.62
C THR A 181 -5.28 -0.90 13.30
N SER A 182 -6.59 -0.67 13.19
CA SER A 182 -7.33 -0.82 11.94
C SER A 182 -6.69 0.00 10.82
N LEU A 183 -6.44 -0.62 9.66
CA LEU A 183 -5.92 0.08 8.47
C LEU A 183 -6.84 1.21 8.04
N THR A 184 -8.16 0.98 8.10
CA THR A 184 -9.18 2.00 7.81
C THR A 184 -9.10 3.17 8.79
N SER A 185 -8.88 2.91 10.07
CA SER A 185 -8.75 3.95 11.09
C SER A 185 -7.49 4.79 10.88
N GLY A 186 -6.35 4.15 10.61
CA GLY A 186 -5.09 4.83 10.30
C GLY A 186 -5.22 5.75 9.08
N PHE A 187 -5.82 5.25 8.00
CA PHE A 187 -6.09 6.06 6.81
C PHE A 187 -6.98 7.27 7.10
N ARG A 188 -8.11 7.07 7.83
CA ARG A 188 -9.02 8.16 8.23
C ARG A 188 -8.30 9.23 9.04
N LYS A 189 -7.44 8.81 9.97
CA LYS A 189 -6.67 9.73 10.81
C LYS A 189 -5.72 10.57 9.95
N TRP A 190 -4.97 9.95 9.03
CA TRP A 190 -4.11 10.69 8.13
C TRP A 190 -4.91 11.68 7.26
N VAL A 191 -6.01 11.24 6.63
CA VAL A 191 -6.84 12.11 5.78
C VAL A 191 -7.44 13.28 6.56
N SER A 192 -7.72 13.11 7.86
CA SER A 192 -8.23 14.19 8.71
C SER A 192 -7.23 15.30 8.97
N LEU A 193 -5.94 15.05 8.76
CA LEU A 193 -4.87 16.05 8.89
C LEU A 193 -4.67 16.89 7.62
N LEU A 194 -5.21 16.43 6.48
CA LEU A 194 -5.05 17.08 5.19
C LEU A 194 -5.99 18.28 5.06
N ASP A 195 -5.45 19.38 4.55
CA ASP A 195 -6.21 20.59 4.24
C ASP A 195 -6.08 21.01 2.76
N SER A 196 -6.59 22.19 2.42
CA SER A 196 -6.55 22.71 1.04
C SER A 196 -5.13 23.00 0.56
N ASP A 197 -4.24 23.33 1.46
CA ASP A 197 -2.85 23.73 1.13
C ASP A 197 -2.02 22.52 0.70
N ASP A 198 -2.44 21.31 1.08
CA ASP A 198 -1.83 20.07 0.64
C ASP A 198 -2.22 19.64 -0.79
N ALA A 199 -3.22 20.27 -1.40
CA ALA A 199 -3.83 19.81 -2.66
C ALA A 199 -2.80 19.68 -3.80
N ASN A 200 -1.89 20.64 -3.95
CA ASN A 200 -0.87 20.62 -5.01
C ASN A 200 0.17 19.52 -4.76
N ALA A 201 0.61 19.34 -3.52
CA ALA A 201 1.50 18.25 -3.16
C ALA A 201 0.85 16.89 -3.41
N LEU A 202 -0.41 16.69 -3.01
CA LEU A 202 -1.16 15.46 -3.28
C LEU A 202 -1.29 15.18 -4.78
N GLN A 203 -1.55 16.21 -5.59
CA GLN A 203 -1.63 16.07 -7.05
C GLN A 203 -0.32 15.58 -7.66
N SER A 204 0.83 15.95 -7.11
CA SER A 204 2.14 15.46 -7.54
C SER A 204 2.31 13.93 -7.35
N PHE A 205 1.50 13.32 -6.48
CA PHE A 205 1.42 11.87 -6.28
C PHE A 205 0.18 11.25 -6.97
N ASP A 206 -0.42 11.92 -7.94
CA ASP A 206 -1.67 11.47 -8.59
C ASP A 206 -2.84 11.28 -7.62
N LEU A 207 -2.85 11.97 -6.48
CA LEU A 207 -3.90 11.93 -5.47
C LEU A 207 -4.77 13.20 -5.53
N ASN A 208 -6.03 13.03 -5.17
CA ASN A 208 -6.98 14.13 -5.08
C ASN A 208 -7.60 14.16 -3.68
N LEU A 209 -7.57 15.32 -3.03
CA LEU A 209 -8.04 15.48 -1.65
C LEU A 209 -9.52 15.09 -1.48
N SER A 210 -10.38 15.37 -2.48
CA SER A 210 -11.79 15.00 -2.42
C SER A 210 -12.00 13.48 -2.54
N GLU A 211 -11.20 12.79 -3.39
CA GLU A 211 -11.21 11.33 -3.50
C GLU A 211 -10.74 10.68 -2.19
N LEU A 212 -9.64 11.18 -1.60
CA LEU A 212 -9.13 10.70 -0.31
C LEU A 212 -10.17 10.85 0.80
N ARG A 213 -10.80 12.01 0.92
CA ARG A 213 -11.87 12.26 1.90
C ARG A 213 -13.09 11.37 1.68
N ASN A 214 -13.44 11.11 0.43
CA ASN A 214 -14.55 10.21 0.11
C ASN A 214 -14.22 8.76 0.50
N SER A 215 -13.04 8.25 0.14
CA SER A 215 -12.57 6.90 0.52
C SER A 215 -12.48 6.75 2.05
N ALA A 216 -11.97 7.74 2.75
CA ALA A 216 -11.90 7.74 4.21
C ALA A 216 -13.29 7.70 4.87
N ARG A 217 -14.27 8.46 4.33
CA ARG A 217 -15.65 8.46 4.82
C ARG A 217 -16.33 7.12 4.61
N GLN A 218 -16.18 6.52 3.42
CA GLN A 218 -16.76 5.23 3.11
C GLN A 218 -16.13 4.10 3.93
N GLY A 219 -14.80 4.10 4.08
CA GLY A 219 -14.07 3.05 4.80
C GLY A 219 -14.22 1.67 4.17
N LEU A 220 -14.46 1.60 2.86
CA LEU A 220 -14.68 0.37 2.13
C LEU A 220 -13.41 -0.05 1.39
N TRP A 221 -13.17 -1.35 1.35
CA TRP A 221 -12.06 -1.98 0.66
C TRP A 221 -12.53 -2.60 -0.66
N TYR A 222 -11.87 -2.25 -1.73
CA TYR A 222 -12.11 -2.78 -3.08
C TYR A 222 -11.21 -3.96 -3.41
N GLY A 223 -10.20 -4.18 -2.57
CA GLY A 223 -9.23 -5.25 -2.68
C GLY A 223 -8.23 -5.21 -1.53
N ALA A 224 -7.27 -6.10 -1.57
CA ALA A 224 -6.21 -6.21 -0.58
C ALA A 224 -4.91 -6.77 -1.18
N VAL A 225 -3.78 -6.52 -0.52
CA VAL A 225 -2.50 -7.17 -0.84
C VAL A 225 -2.03 -7.95 0.38
N TYR A 226 -1.55 -9.18 0.13
CA TYR A 226 -0.99 -10.08 1.14
C TYR A 226 0.43 -10.48 0.75
N ASN A 227 1.33 -10.54 1.72
CA ASN A 227 2.61 -11.24 1.60
C ASN A 227 2.54 -12.51 2.47
N ALA A 228 2.27 -13.64 1.85
CA ALA A 228 1.95 -14.87 2.55
C ALA A 228 2.44 -16.12 1.81
N HIS A 229 2.30 -17.27 2.44
CA HIS A 229 2.48 -18.55 1.76
C HIS A 229 1.50 -18.68 0.61
N ILE A 230 1.94 -19.32 -0.48
CA ILE A 230 1.15 -19.48 -1.72
C ILE A 230 -0.16 -20.23 -1.46
N GLU A 231 -0.23 -21.04 -0.42
CA GLU A 231 -1.43 -21.77 -0.01
C GLU A 231 -2.61 -20.88 0.35
N LEU A 232 -2.36 -19.64 0.80
CA LEU A 232 -3.41 -18.65 1.06
C LEU A 232 -4.30 -18.42 -0.16
N VAL A 233 -3.78 -18.61 -1.38
CA VAL A 233 -4.57 -18.49 -2.63
C VAL A 233 -5.77 -19.44 -2.61
N ALA A 234 -5.63 -20.64 -2.09
CA ALA A 234 -6.73 -21.61 -2.04
C ALA A 234 -7.83 -21.18 -1.07
N GLU A 235 -7.46 -20.64 0.10
CA GLU A 235 -8.40 -20.09 1.09
C GLU A 235 -9.16 -18.90 0.50
N LEU A 236 -8.46 -17.92 -0.06
CA LEU A 236 -9.05 -16.75 -0.70
C LEU A 236 -9.95 -17.12 -1.89
N ALA A 237 -9.58 -18.16 -2.66
CA ALA A 237 -10.35 -18.59 -3.83
C ALA A 237 -11.68 -19.24 -3.44
N ALA A 238 -11.79 -19.81 -2.25
CA ALA A 238 -13.01 -20.43 -1.75
C ALA A 238 -14.09 -19.42 -1.38
N ASP A 239 -13.72 -18.17 -1.09
CA ASP A 239 -14.69 -17.14 -0.73
C ASP A 239 -15.33 -16.52 -1.98
N PRO A 240 -16.68 -16.49 -2.08
CA PRO A 240 -17.38 -15.93 -3.23
C PRO A 240 -17.27 -14.41 -3.33
N ARG A 241 -16.91 -13.71 -2.25
CA ARG A 241 -16.67 -12.25 -2.23
C ARG A 241 -15.39 -11.86 -2.99
N VAL A 242 -14.46 -12.79 -3.16
CA VAL A 242 -13.22 -12.61 -3.92
C VAL A 242 -13.50 -12.83 -5.42
N SER A 243 -13.39 -11.78 -6.23
CA SER A 243 -13.63 -11.83 -7.69
C SER A 243 -12.39 -12.25 -8.48
N VAL A 244 -11.20 -11.82 -8.04
CA VAL A 244 -9.92 -12.09 -8.71
C VAL A 244 -8.80 -12.25 -7.71
N ILE A 245 -7.84 -13.12 -8.05
CA ILE A 245 -6.60 -13.31 -7.32
C ILE A 245 -5.46 -13.26 -8.33
N LEU A 246 -4.51 -12.37 -8.09
CA LEU A 246 -3.34 -12.16 -8.94
C LEU A 246 -2.09 -12.39 -8.10
N VAL A 247 -1.10 -13.06 -8.65
CA VAL A 247 0.21 -13.23 -8.02
C VAL A 247 1.18 -12.26 -8.65
N GLY A 248 1.60 -11.26 -7.88
CA GLY A 248 2.55 -10.25 -8.36
C GLY A 248 3.98 -10.77 -8.33
N GLN A 249 4.38 -11.41 -7.24
CA GLN A 249 5.75 -11.88 -7.03
C GLN A 249 5.74 -13.19 -6.24
N VAL A 250 6.74 -14.04 -6.48
CA VAL A 250 6.95 -15.31 -5.74
C VAL A 250 8.41 -15.38 -5.32
N ALA A 251 8.66 -15.85 -4.10
CA ALA A 251 10.00 -16.11 -3.58
C ALA A 251 9.99 -17.32 -2.65
N LEU A 252 11.13 -17.97 -2.49
CA LEU A 252 11.35 -18.92 -1.40
C LEU A 252 11.53 -18.11 -0.11
N GLY A 253 10.80 -18.46 0.94
CA GLY A 253 11.01 -17.92 2.28
C GLY A 253 12.38 -18.36 2.81
N GLN A 254 13.02 -17.52 3.57
CA GLN A 254 14.19 -17.87 4.36
C GLN A 254 13.78 -18.09 5.80
#